data_f92cb65ffb6f0e991df5cd29f47fde5d
#
_entry.id   f92cb65ffb6f0e991df5cd29f47fde5d
#
_cell.length_a   1.000
_cell.length_b   1.000
_cell.length_c   1.000
_cell.angle_alpha   90.00
_cell.angle_beta   90.00
_cell.angle_gamma   90.00
#
_symmetry.space_group_name_H-M   'P 1'
#
loop_
_entity.id
_entity.type
_entity.pdbx_description
1 polymer ?
#
loop_
_entity_poly.entity_id
_entity_poly.type
_entity_poly.pdbx_seq_one_letter_code
_entity_poly.pdbx_strand_id
1 'polypeptide(L)'
;MGLVRRATDGDAAEVLRLRQVMIDSLAGTPGATDWHAASLPTLTAELADPGGRFAAFVVDLPGRPGTLAALAAGTLEYRIGRAGNPHGLIGYVFSVATDPDARRRGYARACVEELLDWFRERGAGYVMLTASPDAEPLYASMGFTRDTDPSMRLLLGPA
;
A
#
# COMPACT_ATOMS: atom_id res chain seq x y z
N MET A 1 -13.23 -12.04 -14.19
CA MET A 1 -12.05 -11.23 -13.94
C MET A 1 -12.42 -10.08 -13.04
N GLY A 2 -11.72 -9.94 -11.94
CA GLY A 2 -11.99 -8.88 -10.98
C GLY A 2 -11.45 -7.53 -11.45
N LEU A 3 -12.00 -6.46 -10.86
CA LEU A 3 -11.49 -5.10 -11.04
C LEU A 3 -10.04 -4.97 -10.57
N VAL A 4 -9.71 -5.60 -9.44
CA VAL A 4 -8.39 -5.55 -8.80
C VAL A 4 -7.58 -6.78 -9.19
N ARG A 5 -6.30 -6.58 -9.47
CA ARG A 5 -5.34 -7.66 -9.65
C ARG A 5 -4.09 -7.45 -8.80
N ARG A 6 -3.35 -8.51 -8.58
CA ARG A 6 -2.04 -8.39 -7.96
C ARG A 6 -1.06 -7.72 -8.92
N ALA A 7 -0.27 -6.79 -8.43
CA ALA A 7 0.80 -6.17 -9.20
C ALA A 7 1.93 -7.18 -9.45
N THR A 8 2.55 -7.07 -10.62
CA THR A 8 3.70 -7.87 -11.03
C THR A 8 4.95 -7.00 -11.17
N ASP A 9 6.08 -7.62 -11.45
CA ASP A 9 7.35 -6.90 -11.69
C ASP A 9 7.24 -5.86 -12.82
N GLY A 10 6.42 -6.13 -13.82
CA GLY A 10 6.15 -5.17 -14.92
C GLY A 10 5.43 -3.90 -14.49
N ASP A 11 4.82 -3.87 -13.30
CA ASP A 11 4.10 -2.71 -12.77
C ASP A 11 4.99 -1.76 -11.95
N ALA A 12 6.25 -2.11 -11.71
CA ALA A 12 7.09 -1.40 -10.74
C ALA A 12 7.19 0.11 -11.00
N ALA A 13 7.38 0.54 -12.24
CA ALA A 13 7.47 1.97 -12.57
C ALA A 13 6.16 2.71 -12.27
N GLU A 14 5.02 2.10 -12.57
CA GLU A 14 3.70 2.69 -12.30
C GLU A 14 3.37 2.69 -10.81
N VAL A 15 3.80 1.68 -10.07
CA VAL A 15 3.68 1.68 -8.60
C VAL A 15 4.47 2.85 -8.00
N LEU A 16 5.69 3.12 -8.48
CA LEU A 16 6.47 4.28 -8.05
C LEU A 16 5.78 5.59 -8.43
N ARG A 17 5.21 5.68 -9.62
CA ARG A 17 4.47 6.86 -10.05
C ARG A 17 3.30 7.15 -9.10
N LEU A 18 2.48 6.15 -8.79
CA LEU A 18 1.33 6.33 -7.88
C LEU A 18 1.78 6.63 -6.46
N ARG A 19 2.88 6.04 -5.99
CA ARG A 19 3.46 6.41 -4.70
C ARG A 19 3.86 7.87 -4.67
N GLN A 20 4.46 8.40 -5.75
CA GLN A 20 4.78 9.82 -5.86
C GLN A 20 3.53 10.68 -5.82
N VAL A 21 2.48 10.29 -6.52
CA VAL A 21 1.17 10.99 -6.46
C VAL A 21 0.69 11.11 -5.02
N MET A 22 0.79 10.04 -4.23
CA MET A 22 0.41 10.05 -2.81
C MET A 22 1.32 10.98 -2.00
N ILE A 23 2.64 10.89 -2.17
CA ILE A 23 3.62 11.73 -1.46
C ILE A 23 3.36 13.21 -1.75
N ASP A 24 3.18 13.56 -3.01
CA ASP A 24 2.93 14.95 -3.44
C ASP A 24 1.61 15.47 -2.88
N SER A 25 0.58 14.64 -2.87
CA SER A 25 -0.73 14.99 -2.31
C SER A 25 -0.64 15.27 -0.80
N LEU A 26 0.12 14.45 -0.06
CA LEU A 26 0.31 14.65 1.38
C LEU A 26 1.15 15.89 1.69
N ALA A 27 2.13 16.19 0.86
CA ALA A 27 2.99 17.37 1.00
C ALA A 27 2.32 18.66 0.51
N GLY A 28 1.30 18.54 -0.35
CA GLY A 28 0.64 19.69 -0.98
C GLY A 28 1.44 20.33 -2.10
N THR A 29 2.53 19.74 -2.54
CA THR A 29 3.42 20.26 -3.58
C THR A 29 4.21 19.11 -4.22
N PRO A 30 4.56 19.21 -5.53
CA PRO A 30 5.40 18.23 -6.18
C PRO A 30 6.77 18.10 -5.52
N GLY A 31 7.19 16.87 -5.27
CA GLY A 31 8.48 16.54 -4.67
C GLY A 31 9.50 16.00 -5.68
N ALA A 32 10.69 15.71 -5.18
CA ALA A 32 11.76 15.10 -5.95
C ALA A 32 11.37 13.71 -6.42
N THR A 33 11.82 13.30 -7.61
CA THR A 33 11.56 12.01 -8.24
C THR A 33 12.83 11.22 -8.56
N ASP A 34 14.00 11.78 -8.24
CA ASP A 34 15.31 11.17 -8.51
C ASP A 34 15.52 9.83 -7.75
N TRP A 35 14.80 9.62 -6.65
CA TRP A 35 14.82 8.38 -5.89
C TRP A 35 14.16 7.19 -6.61
N HIS A 36 13.34 7.42 -7.64
CA HIS A 36 12.66 6.35 -8.39
C HIS A 36 13.65 5.36 -9.00
N ALA A 37 14.71 5.87 -9.64
CA ALA A 37 15.70 4.99 -10.28
C ALA A 37 16.41 4.08 -9.27
N ALA A 38 16.71 4.58 -8.08
CA ALA A 38 17.34 3.81 -7.02
C ALA A 38 16.38 2.78 -6.40
N SER A 39 15.08 3.09 -6.34
CA SER A 39 14.05 2.21 -5.77
C SER A 39 13.61 1.09 -6.70
N LEU A 40 13.69 1.30 -8.00
CA LEU A 40 13.11 0.43 -9.01
C LEU A 40 13.59 -1.03 -8.95
N PRO A 41 14.89 -1.33 -8.81
CA PRO A 41 15.36 -2.71 -8.77
C PRO A 41 14.80 -3.52 -7.59
N THR A 42 14.78 -2.93 -6.40
CA THR A 42 14.25 -3.58 -5.20
C THR A 42 12.75 -3.82 -5.32
N LEU A 43 12.00 -2.80 -5.75
CA LEU A 43 10.56 -2.95 -5.93
C LEU A 43 10.23 -4.01 -6.98
N THR A 44 10.96 -4.04 -8.09
CA THR A 44 10.79 -5.06 -9.12
C THR A 44 10.98 -6.47 -8.56
N ALA A 45 12.03 -6.67 -7.76
CA ALA A 45 12.29 -7.96 -7.12
C ALA A 45 11.19 -8.35 -6.12
N GLU A 46 10.70 -7.40 -5.31
CA GLU A 46 9.61 -7.65 -4.37
C GLU A 46 8.32 -8.03 -5.10
N LEU A 47 7.99 -7.34 -6.18
CA LEU A 47 6.79 -7.65 -6.97
C LEU A 47 6.90 -8.98 -7.72
N ALA A 48 8.11 -9.42 -8.04
CA ALA A 48 8.37 -10.70 -8.71
C ALA A 48 8.27 -11.92 -7.77
N ASP A 49 8.13 -11.72 -6.46
CA ASP A 49 8.06 -12.78 -5.46
C ASP A 49 6.66 -12.88 -4.84
N PRO A 50 5.71 -13.60 -5.46
CA PRO A 50 4.36 -13.73 -4.92
C PRO A 50 4.29 -14.50 -3.60
N GLY A 51 5.31 -15.30 -3.28
CA GLY A 51 5.42 -16.00 -1.99
C GLY A 51 6.03 -15.18 -0.87
N GLY A 52 6.55 -13.99 -1.17
CA GLY A 52 7.21 -13.11 -0.22
C GLY A 52 6.25 -12.43 0.75
N ARG A 53 6.82 -11.50 1.51
CA ARG A 53 6.09 -10.75 2.55
C ARG A 53 5.56 -9.40 2.08
N PHE A 54 5.79 -9.04 0.84
CA PHE A 54 5.31 -7.81 0.21
C PHE A 54 4.23 -8.14 -0.81
N ALA A 55 3.17 -7.36 -0.85
CA ALA A 55 2.17 -7.44 -1.91
C ALA A 55 1.65 -6.05 -2.27
N ALA A 56 1.32 -5.89 -3.54
CA ALA A 56 0.61 -4.72 -4.03
C ALA A 56 -0.58 -5.19 -4.87
N PHE A 57 -1.70 -4.52 -4.69
CA PHE A 57 -2.92 -4.76 -5.46
C PHE A 57 -3.27 -3.48 -6.21
N VAL A 58 -3.65 -3.63 -7.47
CA VAL A 58 -3.80 -2.51 -8.40
C VAL A 58 -5.06 -2.63 -9.22
N VAL A 59 -5.50 -1.49 -9.75
CA VAL A 59 -6.54 -1.39 -10.78
C VAL A 59 -5.92 -0.75 -12.00
N ASP A 60 -6.09 -1.36 -13.17
CA ASP A 60 -5.68 -0.76 -14.43
C ASP A 60 -6.60 0.40 -14.81
N LEU A 61 -6.03 1.49 -15.32
CA LEU A 61 -6.82 2.65 -15.72
C LEU A 61 -7.58 2.36 -17.01
N PRO A 62 -8.91 2.37 -16.99
CA PRO A 62 -9.70 2.15 -18.20
C PRO A 62 -9.35 3.14 -19.31
N GLY A 63 -9.13 2.63 -20.53
CA GLY A 63 -8.82 3.47 -21.68
C GLY A 63 -7.36 3.92 -21.80
N ARG A 64 -6.50 3.57 -20.84
CA ARG A 64 -5.06 3.88 -20.88
C ARG A 64 -4.23 2.62 -20.55
N PRO A 65 -3.98 1.75 -21.54
CA PRO A 65 -3.14 0.57 -21.35
C PRO A 65 -1.78 0.90 -20.75
N GLY A 66 -1.34 0.10 -19.79
CA GLY A 66 -0.05 0.33 -19.12
C GLY A 66 -0.05 1.39 -18.02
N THR A 67 -1.19 2.03 -17.75
CA THR A 67 -1.36 3.01 -16.67
C THR A 67 -2.19 2.40 -15.55
N LEU A 68 -1.75 2.56 -14.31
CA LEU A 68 -2.51 2.14 -13.14
C LEU A 68 -3.43 3.26 -12.63
N ALA A 69 -4.65 2.88 -12.29
CA ALA A 69 -5.64 3.79 -11.71
C ALA A 69 -5.50 3.90 -10.19
N ALA A 70 -5.17 2.80 -9.52
CA ALA A 70 -5.09 2.75 -8.06
C ALA A 70 -4.13 1.67 -7.59
N LEU A 71 -3.68 1.84 -6.36
CA LEU A 71 -2.70 0.98 -5.70
C LEU A 71 -3.01 0.89 -4.21
N ALA A 72 -2.84 -0.32 -3.64
CA ALA A 72 -2.63 -0.52 -2.22
C ALA A 72 -1.49 -1.52 -2.03
N ALA A 73 -0.49 -1.15 -1.25
CA ALA A 73 0.65 -2.00 -0.95
C ALA A 73 0.78 -2.24 0.54
N GLY A 74 1.34 -3.39 0.90
CA GLY A 74 1.56 -3.74 2.28
C GLY A 74 2.60 -4.83 2.46
N THR A 75 3.02 -5.00 3.70
CA THR A 75 3.96 -6.04 4.12
C THR A 75 3.40 -6.85 5.27
N LEU A 76 3.81 -8.14 5.32
CA LEU A 76 3.68 -8.97 6.49
C LEU A 76 4.91 -8.79 7.38
N GLU A 77 4.67 -8.61 8.68
CA GLU A 77 5.73 -8.46 9.65
C GLU A 77 5.59 -9.51 10.75
N TYR A 78 6.72 -10.04 11.19
CA TYR A 78 6.79 -10.88 12.38
C TYR A 78 7.10 -10.00 13.59
N ARG A 79 6.23 -10.05 14.60
CA ARG A 79 6.35 -9.22 15.81
C ARG A 79 6.36 -9.99 17.11
N ILE A 80 6.76 -11.23 17.12
CA ILE A 80 6.63 -12.12 18.28
C ILE A 80 5.14 -12.33 18.66
N GLY A 81 4.81 -13.55 19.05
CA GLY A 81 3.45 -13.90 19.42
C GLY A 81 2.98 -13.26 20.73
N ARG A 82 1.68 -13.07 20.83
CA ARG A 82 1.00 -12.60 22.03
C ARG A 82 -0.40 -13.22 22.12
N ALA A 83 -1.07 -13.02 23.24
CA ALA A 83 -2.47 -13.43 23.36
C ALA A 83 -3.32 -12.79 22.25
N GLY A 84 -4.13 -13.60 21.58
CA GLY A 84 -4.93 -13.17 20.43
C GLY A 84 -4.19 -13.19 19.09
N ASN A 85 -2.86 -13.25 19.09
CA ASN A 85 -2.05 -13.41 17.88
C ASN A 85 -0.78 -14.24 18.18
N PRO A 86 -0.93 -15.54 18.45
CA PRO A 86 0.18 -16.36 18.96
C PRO A 86 1.32 -16.55 17.96
N HIS A 87 1.08 -16.43 16.66
CA HIS A 87 2.10 -16.57 15.63
C HIS A 87 2.85 -15.27 15.32
N GLY A 88 2.39 -14.15 15.85
CA GLY A 88 3.08 -12.85 15.78
C GLY A 88 3.10 -12.18 14.39
N LEU A 89 2.31 -12.67 13.42
CA LEU A 89 2.21 -12.04 12.11
C LEU A 89 1.20 -10.91 12.12
N ILE A 90 1.59 -9.77 11.57
CA ILE A 90 0.71 -8.63 11.33
C ILE A 90 0.87 -8.15 9.89
N GLY A 91 -0.15 -7.45 9.41
CA GLY A 91 -0.08 -6.69 8.17
C GLY A 91 0.19 -5.22 8.43
N TYR A 92 0.95 -4.59 7.56
CA TYR A 92 1.12 -3.14 7.56
C TYR A 92 0.81 -2.60 6.17
N VAL A 93 -0.20 -1.73 6.07
CA VAL A 93 -0.62 -1.10 4.81
C VAL A 93 0.09 0.24 4.65
N PHE A 94 0.63 0.47 3.48
CA PHE A 94 1.21 1.74 3.08
C PHE A 94 0.98 1.97 1.59
N SER A 95 1.31 3.15 1.07
CA SER A 95 1.19 3.47 -0.36
C SER A 95 -0.20 3.16 -0.95
N VAL A 96 -1.25 3.65 -0.32
CA VAL A 96 -2.58 3.67 -0.90
C VAL A 96 -2.72 4.94 -1.73
N ALA A 97 -2.94 4.80 -3.03
CA ALA A 97 -2.95 5.91 -3.96
C ALA A 97 -3.95 5.71 -5.09
N THR A 98 -4.44 6.81 -5.65
CA THR A 98 -5.32 6.81 -6.82
C THR A 98 -4.82 7.86 -7.81
N ASP A 99 -4.76 7.48 -9.08
CA ASP A 99 -4.47 8.42 -10.16
C ASP A 99 -5.51 9.56 -10.13
N PRO A 100 -5.09 10.84 -10.30
CA PRO A 100 -6.02 11.97 -10.28
C PRO A 100 -7.21 11.81 -11.23
N ASP A 101 -7.02 11.16 -12.37
CA ASP A 101 -8.08 10.94 -13.37
C ASP A 101 -9.03 9.79 -13.02
N ALA A 102 -8.75 9.05 -11.95
CA ALA A 102 -9.52 7.88 -11.54
C ALA A 102 -10.15 8.00 -10.15
N ARG A 103 -10.14 9.19 -9.57
CA ARG A 103 -10.67 9.42 -8.21
C ARG A 103 -12.18 9.26 -8.16
N ARG A 104 -12.69 8.95 -6.95
CA ARG A 104 -14.11 8.79 -6.62
C ARG A 104 -14.81 7.64 -7.35
N ARG A 105 -14.05 6.61 -7.73
CA ARG A 105 -14.58 5.39 -8.36
C ARG A 105 -14.52 4.18 -7.44
N GLY A 106 -14.04 4.34 -6.21
CA GLY A 106 -13.90 3.25 -5.24
C GLY A 106 -12.72 2.32 -5.50
N TYR A 107 -11.79 2.68 -6.36
CA TYR A 107 -10.67 1.82 -6.74
C TYR A 107 -9.67 1.60 -5.60
N ALA A 108 -9.34 2.65 -4.85
CA ALA A 108 -8.44 2.51 -3.70
C ALA A 108 -9.05 1.59 -2.64
N ARG A 109 -10.33 1.74 -2.33
CA ARG A 109 -11.06 0.85 -1.43
C ARG A 109 -10.97 -0.59 -1.88
N ALA A 110 -11.24 -0.85 -3.16
CA ALA A 110 -11.19 -2.20 -3.71
C ALA A 110 -9.78 -2.81 -3.59
N CYS A 111 -8.73 -2.03 -3.85
CA CYS A 111 -7.34 -2.48 -3.67
C CYS A 111 -7.04 -2.82 -2.20
N VAL A 112 -7.48 -1.99 -1.26
CA VAL A 112 -7.28 -2.25 0.17
C VAL A 112 -8.02 -3.52 0.60
N GLU A 113 -9.26 -3.74 0.14
CA GLU A 113 -10.03 -4.95 0.44
C GLU A 113 -9.29 -6.21 0.00
N GLU A 114 -8.75 -6.24 -1.21
CA GLU A 114 -7.95 -7.38 -1.70
C GLU A 114 -6.66 -7.57 -0.88
N LEU A 115 -6.00 -6.49 -0.50
CA LEU A 115 -4.82 -6.56 0.35
C LEU A 115 -5.16 -7.11 1.74
N LEU A 116 -6.30 -6.72 2.33
CA LEU A 116 -6.76 -7.26 3.60
C LEU A 116 -7.05 -8.76 3.51
N ASP A 117 -7.65 -9.21 2.40
CA ASP A 117 -7.89 -10.64 2.18
C ASP A 117 -6.57 -11.42 2.07
N TRP A 118 -5.58 -10.87 1.38
CA TRP A 118 -4.25 -11.46 1.32
C TRP A 118 -3.61 -11.57 2.71
N PHE A 119 -3.73 -10.55 3.56
CA PHE A 119 -3.26 -10.64 4.94
C PHE A 119 -3.96 -11.74 5.74
N ARG A 120 -5.27 -11.88 5.58
CA ARG A 120 -6.06 -12.94 6.24
C ARG A 120 -5.61 -14.32 5.81
N GLU A 121 -5.43 -14.53 4.51
CA GLU A 121 -4.96 -15.80 3.94
C GLU A 121 -3.56 -16.16 4.41
N ARG A 122 -2.72 -15.18 4.67
CA ARG A 122 -1.35 -15.38 5.16
C ARG A 122 -1.25 -15.44 6.69
N GLY A 123 -2.38 -15.37 7.40
CA GLY A 123 -2.43 -15.59 8.84
C GLY A 123 -2.09 -14.37 9.70
N ALA A 124 -2.18 -13.16 9.16
CA ALA A 124 -2.01 -11.94 9.96
C ALA A 124 -3.11 -11.84 11.01
N GLY A 125 -2.74 -11.56 12.26
CA GLY A 125 -3.70 -11.43 13.36
C GLY A 125 -4.39 -10.06 13.38
N TYR A 126 -3.75 -9.03 12.88
CA TYR A 126 -4.32 -7.70 12.71
C TYR A 126 -3.52 -6.91 11.66
N VAL A 127 -4.05 -5.76 11.27
CA VAL A 127 -3.45 -4.90 10.24
C VAL A 127 -3.33 -3.49 10.80
N MET A 128 -2.19 -2.85 10.56
CA MET A 128 -1.91 -1.47 10.94
C MET A 128 -1.73 -0.60 9.70
N LEU A 129 -2.04 0.67 9.84
CA LEU A 129 -1.72 1.71 8.87
C LEU A 129 -1.63 3.06 9.58
N THR A 130 -1.01 4.02 8.92
CA THR A 130 -1.06 5.43 9.32
C THR A 130 -1.93 6.16 8.30
N ALA A 131 -2.99 6.80 8.77
CA ALA A 131 -3.94 7.50 7.91
C ALA A 131 -3.73 9.01 7.95
N SER A 132 -3.80 9.66 6.78
CA SER A 132 -3.99 11.10 6.75
C SER A 132 -5.40 11.46 7.21
N PRO A 133 -5.65 12.70 7.66
CA PRO A 133 -6.99 13.12 8.05
C PRO A 133 -8.04 12.89 6.95
N ASP A 134 -7.67 13.09 5.70
CA ASP A 134 -8.59 12.91 4.57
C ASP A 134 -8.90 11.44 4.27
N ALA A 135 -7.96 10.52 4.56
CA ALA A 135 -8.12 9.10 4.31
C ALA A 135 -8.76 8.35 5.50
N GLU A 136 -8.69 8.89 6.70
CA GLU A 136 -9.21 8.23 7.91
C GLU A 136 -10.67 7.77 7.78
N PRO A 137 -11.61 8.56 7.24
CA PRO A 137 -12.99 8.11 7.08
C PRO A 137 -13.14 6.84 6.23
N LEU A 138 -12.33 6.69 5.19
CA LEU A 138 -12.32 5.49 4.37
C LEU A 138 -11.94 4.26 5.22
N TYR A 139 -10.85 4.34 5.95
CA TYR A 139 -10.38 3.22 6.76
C TYR A 139 -11.33 2.91 7.92
N ALA A 140 -11.89 3.94 8.55
CA ALA A 140 -12.92 3.75 9.59
C ALA A 140 -14.14 3.00 9.03
N SER A 141 -14.55 3.31 7.80
CA SER A 141 -15.66 2.60 7.14
C SER A 141 -15.35 1.13 6.84
N MET A 142 -14.08 0.76 6.84
CA MET A 142 -13.61 -0.62 6.63
C MET A 142 -13.35 -1.37 7.93
N GLY A 143 -13.59 -0.74 9.08
CA GLY A 143 -13.43 -1.35 10.40
C GLY A 143 -12.12 -1.00 11.13
N PHE A 144 -11.28 -0.14 10.56
CA PHE A 144 -10.10 0.35 11.28
C PHE A 144 -10.50 1.30 12.40
N THR A 145 -9.80 1.22 13.51
CA THR A 145 -9.96 2.10 14.66
C THR A 145 -8.65 2.78 14.98
N ARG A 146 -8.70 3.98 15.55
CA ARG A 146 -7.49 4.68 15.98
C ARG A 146 -6.80 3.93 17.11
N ASP A 147 -5.48 3.84 17.01
CA ASP A 147 -4.66 3.46 18.15
C ASP A 147 -4.59 4.61 19.16
N THR A 148 -4.43 4.25 20.43
CA THR A 148 -4.26 5.22 21.50
C THR A 148 -2.82 5.71 21.65
N ASP A 149 -1.86 4.90 21.19
CA ASP A 149 -0.44 5.22 21.30
C ASP A 149 0.07 5.96 20.06
N PRO A 150 0.88 7.02 20.24
CA PRO A 150 1.39 7.77 19.11
C PRO A 150 2.43 6.99 18.29
N SER A 151 2.39 7.14 16.98
CA SER A 151 3.48 6.70 16.10
C SER A 151 4.65 7.66 16.20
N MET A 152 5.87 7.11 16.28
CA MET A 152 7.10 7.90 16.38
C MET A 152 8.09 7.48 15.29
N ARG A 153 8.92 8.41 14.82
CA ARG A 153 9.92 8.17 13.77
C ARG A 153 11.26 8.73 14.16
N LEU A 154 12.32 7.97 13.86
CA LEU A 154 13.71 8.42 13.93
C LEU A 154 14.37 8.16 12.57
N LEU A 155 14.98 9.20 12.00
CA LEU A 155 15.79 9.05 10.79
C LEU A 155 17.19 8.54 11.17
N LEU A 156 17.67 7.50 10.47
CA LEU A 156 18.93 6.82 10.81
C LEU A 156 20.11 7.22 9.94
N GLY A 157 19.94 8.08 8.99
CA GLY A 157 21.02 8.52 8.12
C GLY A 157 20.65 9.72 7.30
N PRO A 158 21.59 10.27 6.50
CA PRO A 158 21.26 11.33 5.56
C PRO A 158 20.21 10.83 4.58
N ALA A 159 19.21 11.65 4.39
CA ALA A 159 18.13 11.37 3.46
C ALA A 159 18.64 11.42 2.01
#